data_176a8fad713823f8d93d51cefcd8094e
#
_entry.id   176a8fad713823f8d93d51cefcd8094e
#
_cell.length_a   1.000
_cell.length_b   1.000
_cell.length_c   1.000
_cell.angle_alpha   90.00
_cell.angle_beta   90.00
_cell.angle_gamma   90.00
#
_symmetry.space_group_name_H-M   'P 1'
#
loop_
_entity.id
_entity.type
_entity.pdbx_description
1 polymer ?
#
loop_
_entity_poly.entity_id
_entity_poly.type
_entity_poly.pdbx_seq_one_letter_code
_entity_poly.pdbx_strand_id
1 'polypeptide(L)'
;MKKFTKVLAVLLAVAVFATAFAACSKNGSTSSKVKVIDIALSDEEYAFGVDKNQPELKQQVNDFVAEIKSNGKLDEICNKYFADGTPEGITSATQDPSKDQLVVATNAEFAPFEYKQGDQFFGIDMEIANLLAQKLNKELVIVDMAFDAVLLSVQQGKADIGMAGLTVTEKRAQQVDFSDSYYSASQKLIVKEDDTTFDNCKTKEDVDAILKGFDSSTTIGGQNGTTGQFYVEGSDDFGFDKLNATWKGYANGSLAVQDLINGGVNYVIIDAAPAAAIANSINAVA
;
A
#
# COMPACT_ATOMS: atom_id res chain seq x y z
N MET A 1 45.49 49.66 -13.46
CA MET A 1 45.71 48.86 -12.23
C MET A 1 44.47 48.90 -11.34
N LYS A 2 43.35 48.30 -11.68
CA LYS A 2 42.14 48.21 -10.86
C LYS A 2 41.24 47.04 -11.29
N LYS A 3 41.80 45.85 -11.50
CA LYS A 3 41.00 44.63 -11.85
C LYS A 3 41.51 43.33 -11.15
N PHE A 4 42.45 43.39 -10.24
CA PHE A 4 43.04 42.22 -9.61
C PHE A 4 42.64 41.97 -8.12
N THR A 5 41.86 42.86 -7.53
CA THR A 5 41.54 42.81 -6.10
C THR A 5 40.16 42.21 -5.76
N LYS A 6 39.39 41.75 -6.75
CA LYS A 6 38.05 41.14 -6.51
C LYS A 6 37.98 39.61 -6.64
N VAL A 7 39.08 38.97 -7.04
CA VAL A 7 39.12 37.48 -7.20
C VAL A 7 39.66 36.77 -5.95
N LEU A 8 40.34 37.51 -5.05
CA LEU A 8 40.93 36.90 -3.86
C LEU A 8 40.00 36.85 -2.63
N ALA A 9 38.85 37.53 -2.68
CA ALA A 9 37.87 37.52 -1.58
C ALA A 9 36.83 36.43 -1.64
N VAL A 10 36.72 35.69 -2.79
CA VAL A 10 35.74 34.59 -2.97
C VAL A 10 36.36 33.23 -2.62
N LEU A 11 37.67 33.11 -2.59
CA LEU A 11 38.37 31.85 -2.27
C LEU A 11 38.58 31.60 -0.77
N LEU A 12 38.34 32.59 0.09
CA LEU A 12 38.47 32.43 1.56
C LEU A 12 37.15 32.12 2.25
N ALA A 13 36.00 32.22 1.55
CA ALA A 13 34.67 31.87 2.12
C ALA A 13 34.30 30.41 1.97
N VAL A 14 35.02 29.62 1.13
CA VAL A 14 34.74 28.19 0.92
C VAL A 14 35.55 27.28 1.84
N ALA A 15 36.59 27.77 2.48
CA ALA A 15 37.46 26.97 3.37
C ALA A 15 37.00 26.87 4.82
N VAL A 16 35.97 27.64 5.25
CA VAL A 16 35.47 27.63 6.65
C VAL A 16 34.21 26.73 6.80
N PHE A 17 33.60 26.27 5.71
CA PHE A 17 32.45 25.34 5.78
C PHE A 17 32.82 23.87 5.74
N ALA A 18 34.07 23.51 5.52
CA ALA A 18 34.53 22.11 5.41
C ALA A 18 35.01 21.49 6.73
N THR A 19 35.00 22.22 7.86
CA THR A 19 35.50 21.70 9.15
C THR A 19 34.42 21.51 10.23
N ALA A 20 33.14 21.75 9.91
CA ALA A 20 32.03 21.55 10.86
C ALA A 20 31.27 20.24 10.67
N PHE A 21 31.64 19.37 9.71
CA PHE A 21 31.00 18.09 9.46
C PHE A 21 31.76 16.84 9.95
N ALA A 22 32.83 17.04 10.74
CA ALA A 22 33.66 15.93 11.22
C ALA A 22 33.54 15.69 12.75
N ALA A 23 32.39 16.00 13.36
CA ALA A 23 32.22 15.71 14.78
C ALA A 23 30.75 15.44 15.12
N CYS A 24 30.15 14.41 14.54
CA CYS A 24 29.01 13.65 15.08
C CYS A 24 28.90 12.31 14.37
N SER A 25 29.99 11.52 14.36
CA SER A 25 29.86 10.07 14.28
C SER A 25 29.60 9.57 15.70
N LYS A 26 28.39 9.81 16.19
CA LYS A 26 27.82 8.95 17.22
C LYS A 26 27.30 7.72 16.46
N ASN A 27 27.85 6.56 16.75
CA ASN A 27 27.19 5.27 16.61
C ASN A 27 25.85 5.34 17.37
N GLY A 28 24.86 5.96 16.77
CA GLY A 28 23.47 5.79 17.15
C GLY A 28 23.07 4.45 16.55
N SER A 29 22.97 3.42 17.34
CA SER A 29 22.13 2.28 17.02
C SER A 29 20.76 2.88 16.70
N THR A 30 20.36 2.90 15.42
CA THR A 30 18.99 3.24 15.04
C THR A 30 18.12 2.18 15.66
N SER A 31 17.38 2.53 16.71
CA SER A 31 16.45 1.58 17.32
C SER A 31 15.16 1.58 16.49
N SER A 32 14.74 0.42 16.03
CA SER A 32 13.42 0.26 15.38
C SER A 32 12.33 0.93 16.21
N LYS A 33 11.36 1.55 15.55
CA LYS A 33 10.22 2.22 16.22
C LYS A 33 9.01 1.33 16.31
N VAL A 34 8.85 0.45 15.32
CA VAL A 34 7.71 -0.46 15.19
C VAL A 34 8.17 -1.83 14.73
N LYS A 35 7.40 -2.85 15.08
CA LYS A 35 7.54 -4.20 14.56
C LYS A 35 6.21 -4.74 14.06
N VAL A 36 6.28 -5.63 13.07
CA VAL A 36 5.12 -6.37 12.56
C VAL A 36 5.06 -7.70 13.28
N ILE A 37 3.90 -8.06 13.82
CA ILE A 37 3.67 -9.38 14.39
C ILE A 37 3.51 -10.36 13.22
N ASP A 38 4.44 -11.29 13.07
CA ASP A 38 4.52 -12.21 11.93
C ASP A 38 3.53 -13.38 12.05
N ILE A 39 2.25 -13.04 12.26
CA ILE A 39 1.12 -13.96 12.30
C ILE A 39 0.02 -13.39 11.42
N ALA A 40 -0.43 -14.18 10.44
CA ALA A 40 -1.55 -13.81 9.58
C ALA A 40 -2.87 -13.83 10.36
N LEU A 41 -3.65 -12.76 10.25
CA LEU A 41 -4.95 -12.61 10.94
C LEU A 41 -6.14 -12.96 10.03
N SER A 42 -5.91 -13.02 8.72
CA SER A 42 -6.92 -13.34 7.71
C SER A 42 -6.31 -14.15 6.58
N ASP A 43 -7.17 -14.67 5.72
CA ASP A 43 -6.83 -15.31 4.45
C ASP A 43 -7.66 -14.60 3.37
N GLU A 44 -6.99 -13.94 2.43
CA GLU A 44 -7.59 -13.01 1.49
C GLU A 44 -7.04 -13.22 0.09
N GLU A 45 -7.87 -12.90 -0.90
CA GLU A 45 -7.50 -12.94 -2.30
C GLU A 45 -7.69 -11.54 -2.93
N TYR A 46 -6.62 -11.00 -3.55
CA TYR A 46 -6.72 -9.79 -4.33
C TYR A 46 -7.12 -10.09 -5.77
N ALA A 47 -8.05 -9.30 -6.28
CA ALA A 47 -8.48 -9.33 -7.66
C ALA A 47 -8.82 -7.91 -8.14
N PHE A 48 -8.94 -7.73 -9.45
CA PHE A 48 -9.28 -6.45 -10.06
C PHE A 48 -10.80 -6.31 -10.19
N GLY A 49 -11.32 -5.14 -9.79
CA GLY A 49 -12.75 -4.83 -9.92
C GLY A 49 -13.06 -4.23 -11.28
N VAL A 50 -13.88 -4.89 -12.10
CA VAL A 50 -14.26 -4.46 -13.45
C VAL A 50 -15.71 -3.99 -13.45
N ASP A 51 -16.05 -2.97 -14.24
CA ASP A 51 -17.42 -2.50 -14.41
C ASP A 51 -18.31 -3.64 -14.92
N LYS A 52 -19.42 -3.89 -14.24
CA LYS A 52 -20.40 -4.94 -14.59
C LYS A 52 -20.99 -4.78 -16.01
N ASN A 53 -20.92 -3.57 -16.55
CA ASN A 53 -21.35 -3.30 -17.93
C ASN A 53 -20.26 -3.63 -18.97
N GLN A 54 -19.08 -4.12 -18.54
CA GLN A 54 -17.95 -4.45 -19.40
C GLN A 54 -17.54 -5.94 -19.28
N PRO A 55 -18.44 -6.90 -19.56
CA PRO A 55 -18.15 -8.34 -19.41
C PRO A 55 -17.02 -8.81 -20.35
N GLU A 56 -16.84 -8.17 -21.50
CA GLU A 56 -15.75 -8.48 -22.42
C GLU A 56 -14.40 -8.05 -21.83
N LEU A 57 -14.34 -6.88 -21.19
CA LEU A 57 -13.13 -6.44 -20.50
C LEU A 57 -12.80 -7.39 -19.35
N LYS A 58 -13.80 -7.82 -18.56
CA LYS A 58 -13.57 -8.81 -17.51
C LYS A 58 -12.95 -10.10 -18.04
N GLN A 59 -13.45 -10.62 -19.17
CA GLN A 59 -12.86 -11.81 -19.78
C GLN A 59 -11.42 -11.56 -20.25
N GLN A 60 -11.15 -10.42 -20.87
CA GLN A 60 -9.79 -10.03 -21.28
C GLN A 60 -8.83 -9.90 -20.09
N VAL A 61 -9.31 -9.37 -18.96
CA VAL A 61 -8.53 -9.28 -17.72
C VAL A 61 -8.23 -10.68 -17.17
N ASN A 62 -9.20 -11.59 -17.15
CA ASN A 62 -9.00 -12.97 -16.69
C ASN A 62 -8.00 -13.71 -17.59
N ASP A 63 -8.15 -13.62 -18.91
CA ASP A 63 -7.22 -14.23 -19.86
C ASP A 63 -5.79 -13.69 -19.65
N PHE A 64 -5.66 -12.39 -19.39
CA PHE A 64 -4.39 -11.75 -19.12
C PHE A 64 -3.80 -12.18 -17.77
N VAL A 65 -4.59 -12.24 -16.70
CA VAL A 65 -4.15 -12.74 -15.38
C VAL A 65 -3.65 -14.18 -15.50
N ALA A 66 -4.40 -15.06 -16.21
CA ALA A 66 -3.99 -16.42 -16.46
C ALA A 66 -2.69 -16.50 -17.27
N GLU A 67 -2.51 -15.63 -18.27
CA GLU A 67 -1.29 -15.55 -19.08
C GLU A 67 -0.07 -15.18 -18.23
N ILE A 68 -0.15 -14.08 -17.45
CA ILE A 68 1.00 -13.62 -16.64
C ILE A 68 1.34 -14.58 -15.48
N LYS A 69 0.36 -15.32 -14.97
CA LYS A 69 0.58 -16.41 -14.00
C LYS A 69 1.31 -17.59 -14.66
N SER A 70 0.83 -18.04 -15.82
CA SER A 70 1.36 -19.24 -16.47
C SER A 70 2.75 -19.06 -17.08
N ASN A 71 3.11 -17.84 -17.51
CA ASN A 71 4.42 -17.55 -18.12
C ASN A 71 5.45 -17.00 -17.14
N GLY A 72 5.11 -16.89 -15.83
CA GLY A 72 6.00 -16.41 -14.78
C GLY A 72 6.16 -14.88 -14.71
N LYS A 73 5.43 -14.11 -15.54
CA LYS A 73 5.52 -12.65 -15.54
C LYS A 73 5.01 -12.04 -14.23
N LEU A 74 3.96 -12.63 -13.63
CA LEU A 74 3.45 -12.19 -12.33
C LEU A 74 4.52 -12.34 -11.24
N ASP A 75 5.21 -13.49 -11.21
CA ASP A 75 6.30 -13.73 -10.25
C ASP A 75 7.47 -12.76 -10.47
N GLU A 76 7.81 -12.47 -11.74
CA GLU A 76 8.83 -11.47 -12.07
C GLU A 76 8.46 -10.08 -11.53
N ILE A 77 7.20 -9.66 -11.73
CA ILE A 77 6.71 -8.38 -11.21
C ILE A 77 6.76 -8.40 -9.68
N CYS A 78 6.16 -9.39 -9.02
CA CYS A 78 6.15 -9.48 -7.57
C CYS A 78 7.57 -9.46 -6.97
N ASN A 79 8.49 -10.25 -7.53
CA ASN A 79 9.89 -10.31 -7.07
C ASN A 79 10.61 -8.97 -7.22
N LYS A 80 10.26 -8.14 -8.20
CA LYS A 80 10.82 -6.79 -8.37
C LYS A 80 10.53 -5.90 -7.16
N TYR A 81 9.38 -6.08 -6.51
CA TYR A 81 8.94 -5.26 -5.37
C TYR A 81 9.20 -5.90 -4.01
N PHE A 82 9.27 -7.23 -3.94
CA PHE A 82 9.53 -7.95 -2.68
C PHE A 82 11.01 -8.27 -2.45
N ALA A 83 11.84 -8.15 -3.48
CA ALA A 83 13.29 -8.35 -3.40
C ALA A 83 14.04 -7.06 -3.83
N ASP A 84 15.32 -7.17 -4.15
CA ASP A 84 16.17 -6.03 -4.50
C ASP A 84 16.06 -5.61 -5.99
N GLY A 85 14.84 -5.65 -6.55
CA GLY A 85 14.58 -5.22 -7.91
C GLY A 85 14.60 -3.69 -8.07
N THR A 86 14.63 -3.24 -9.32
CA THR A 86 14.58 -1.81 -9.66
C THR A 86 13.25 -1.53 -10.38
N PRO A 87 12.21 -1.06 -9.66
CA PRO A 87 10.96 -0.66 -10.27
C PRO A 87 11.14 0.50 -11.25
N GLU A 88 10.37 0.48 -12.33
CA GLU A 88 10.32 1.57 -13.30
C GLU A 88 9.03 2.37 -13.12
N GLY A 89 9.13 3.70 -13.19
CA GLY A 89 7.99 4.59 -13.04
C GLY A 89 7.07 4.56 -14.26
N ILE A 90 5.78 4.50 -14.02
CA ILE A 90 4.72 4.46 -15.02
C ILE A 90 4.07 5.83 -15.10
N THR A 91 3.98 6.38 -16.31
CA THR A 91 3.32 7.66 -16.56
C THR A 91 1.87 7.41 -16.99
N SER A 92 0.95 8.13 -16.35
CA SER A 92 -0.45 8.15 -16.75
C SER A 92 -0.65 9.15 -17.91
N ALA A 93 -1.44 8.75 -18.91
CA ALA A 93 -1.96 9.71 -19.87
C ALA A 93 -3.04 10.60 -19.23
N THR A 94 -3.35 11.70 -19.90
CA THR A 94 -4.53 12.51 -19.56
C THR A 94 -5.79 11.82 -20.08
N GLN A 95 -6.81 11.73 -19.25
CA GLN A 95 -8.09 11.16 -19.65
C GLN A 95 -8.72 12.00 -20.77
N ASP A 96 -9.08 11.33 -21.86
CA ASP A 96 -9.71 11.92 -23.06
C ASP A 96 -10.75 10.93 -23.61
N PRO A 97 -12.05 11.22 -23.49
CA PRO A 97 -13.12 10.31 -23.94
C PRO A 97 -13.13 10.06 -25.46
N SER A 98 -12.37 10.83 -26.25
CA SER A 98 -12.26 10.63 -27.70
C SER A 98 -11.20 9.60 -28.08
N LYS A 99 -10.38 9.14 -27.12
CA LYS A 99 -9.29 8.19 -27.32
C LYS A 99 -9.65 6.80 -26.82
N ASP A 100 -8.99 5.80 -27.37
CA ASP A 100 -9.08 4.43 -26.87
C ASP A 100 -8.15 4.26 -25.65
N GLN A 101 -8.72 4.41 -24.47
CA GLN A 101 -8.00 4.42 -23.19
C GLN A 101 -8.49 3.29 -22.28
N LEU A 102 -7.61 2.79 -21.43
CA LEU A 102 -7.94 1.97 -20.26
C LEU A 102 -7.83 2.88 -19.03
N VAL A 103 -8.96 3.19 -18.42
CA VAL A 103 -9.03 4.04 -17.23
C VAL A 103 -9.02 3.18 -15.98
N VAL A 104 -7.94 3.26 -15.22
CA VAL A 104 -7.68 2.50 -14.00
C VAL A 104 -7.86 3.40 -12.78
N ALA A 105 -8.81 3.07 -11.90
CA ALA A 105 -8.94 3.70 -10.60
C ALA A 105 -8.05 3.00 -9.56
N THR A 106 -7.32 3.77 -8.78
CA THR A 106 -6.41 3.26 -7.76
C THR A 106 -6.35 4.18 -6.54
N ASN A 107 -5.70 3.71 -5.44
CA ASN A 107 -5.30 4.55 -4.31
C ASN A 107 -3.79 4.43 -4.11
N ALA A 108 -3.03 5.30 -4.77
CA ALA A 108 -1.58 5.19 -4.91
C ALA A 108 -0.79 5.57 -3.63
N GLU A 109 -1.20 4.99 -2.49
CA GLU A 109 -0.59 5.13 -1.16
C GLU A 109 -0.42 3.77 -0.45
N PHE A 110 -0.34 2.65 -1.23
CA PHE A 110 -0.36 1.28 -0.74
C PHE A 110 0.80 0.45 -1.29
N ALA A 111 2.05 0.89 -1.02
CA ALA A 111 3.23 0.13 -1.43
C ALA A 111 3.24 -1.27 -0.77
N PRO A 112 3.63 -2.34 -1.50
CA PRO A 112 4.27 -2.35 -2.81
C PRO A 112 3.31 -2.51 -4.01
N PHE A 113 1.98 -2.45 -3.81
CA PHE A 113 1.00 -2.69 -4.88
C PHE A 113 0.76 -1.47 -5.75
N GLU A 114 0.51 -0.30 -5.16
CA GLU A 114 0.32 0.96 -5.86
C GLU A 114 0.81 2.15 -5.01
N TYR A 115 1.70 2.94 -5.58
CA TYR A 115 2.21 4.15 -4.92
C TYR A 115 2.77 5.15 -5.92
N LYS A 116 2.93 6.40 -5.48
CA LYS A 116 3.51 7.49 -6.29
C LYS A 116 4.88 7.90 -5.78
N GLN A 117 5.77 8.23 -6.74
CA GLN A 117 6.98 8.99 -6.49
C GLN A 117 7.08 10.11 -7.52
N GLY A 118 6.93 11.36 -7.07
CA GLY A 118 6.75 12.49 -7.98
C GLY A 118 5.48 12.33 -8.82
N ASP A 119 5.61 12.45 -10.14
CA ASP A 119 4.49 12.34 -11.08
C ASP A 119 4.32 10.93 -11.66
N GLN A 120 5.10 9.96 -11.19
CA GLN A 120 5.06 8.58 -11.69
C GLN A 120 4.41 7.64 -10.68
N PHE A 121 3.77 6.61 -11.23
CA PHE A 121 3.17 5.52 -10.47
C PHE A 121 4.10 4.30 -10.47
N PHE A 122 4.08 3.56 -9.38
CA PHE A 122 4.87 2.36 -9.16
C PHE A 122 4.01 1.32 -8.46
N GLY A 123 4.43 0.08 -8.50
CA GLY A 123 3.79 -1.00 -7.76
C GLY A 123 3.34 -2.15 -8.65
N ILE A 124 3.05 -3.27 -8.01
CA ILE A 124 2.64 -4.52 -8.67
C ILE A 124 1.40 -4.27 -9.53
N ASP A 125 0.37 -3.63 -8.96
CA ASP A 125 -0.88 -3.34 -9.66
C ASP A 125 -0.66 -2.38 -10.82
N MET A 126 0.20 -1.39 -10.65
CA MET A 126 0.48 -0.41 -11.69
C MET A 126 1.27 -1.02 -12.87
N GLU A 127 2.22 -1.93 -12.60
CA GLU A 127 2.89 -2.67 -13.67
C GLU A 127 1.93 -3.60 -14.41
N ILE A 128 1.06 -4.31 -13.69
CA ILE A 128 0.02 -5.14 -14.30
C ILE A 128 -0.93 -4.27 -15.16
N ALA A 129 -1.36 -3.11 -14.66
CA ALA A 129 -2.19 -2.16 -15.39
C ALA A 129 -1.53 -1.69 -16.70
N ASN A 130 -0.24 -1.36 -16.65
CA ASN A 130 0.51 -0.93 -17.83
C ASN A 130 0.62 -2.04 -18.88
N LEU A 131 0.92 -3.26 -18.45
CA LEU A 131 1.00 -4.41 -19.35
C LEU A 131 -0.38 -4.79 -19.93
N LEU A 132 -1.44 -4.69 -19.12
CA LEU A 132 -2.81 -4.91 -19.59
C LEU A 132 -3.21 -3.88 -20.66
N ALA A 133 -2.94 -2.58 -20.42
CA ALA A 133 -3.23 -1.52 -21.39
C ALA A 133 -2.49 -1.77 -22.71
N GLN A 134 -1.20 -2.15 -22.65
CA GLN A 134 -0.42 -2.52 -23.84
C GLN A 134 -1.03 -3.74 -24.57
N LYS A 135 -1.43 -4.77 -23.82
CA LYS A 135 -2.07 -5.97 -24.38
C LYS A 135 -3.38 -5.65 -25.10
N LEU A 136 -4.15 -4.71 -24.57
CA LEU A 136 -5.41 -4.25 -25.15
C LEU A 136 -5.20 -3.17 -26.23
N ASN A 137 -3.96 -2.76 -26.51
CA ASN A 137 -3.62 -1.65 -27.40
C ASN A 137 -4.34 -0.34 -27.04
N LYS A 138 -4.46 -0.06 -25.72
CA LYS A 138 -5.08 1.15 -25.17
C LYS A 138 -4.04 2.04 -24.50
N GLU A 139 -4.30 3.34 -24.48
CA GLU A 139 -3.50 4.30 -23.71
C GLU A 139 -3.89 4.18 -22.23
N LEU A 140 -2.90 4.02 -21.32
CA LEU A 140 -3.17 3.88 -19.89
C LEU A 140 -3.47 5.22 -19.23
N VAL A 141 -4.61 5.32 -18.57
CA VAL A 141 -4.96 6.43 -17.66
C VAL A 141 -5.09 5.88 -16.25
N ILE A 142 -4.33 6.44 -15.30
CA ILE A 142 -4.40 6.10 -13.88
C ILE A 142 -5.05 7.26 -13.14
N VAL A 143 -6.16 7.00 -12.46
CA VAL A 143 -6.89 7.97 -11.66
C VAL A 143 -6.71 7.62 -10.19
N ASP A 144 -5.88 8.40 -9.50
CA ASP A 144 -5.59 8.27 -8.08
C ASP A 144 -6.69 8.93 -7.24
N MET A 145 -7.23 8.19 -6.26
CA MET A 145 -8.34 8.67 -5.41
C MET A 145 -8.31 7.98 -4.03
N ALA A 146 -9.17 8.42 -3.12
CA ALA A 146 -9.36 7.73 -1.85
C ALA A 146 -9.84 6.28 -2.06
N PHE A 147 -9.35 5.34 -1.24
CA PHE A 147 -9.60 3.90 -1.42
C PHE A 147 -11.08 3.53 -1.49
N ASP A 148 -11.90 4.13 -0.63
CA ASP A 148 -13.35 3.91 -0.59
C ASP A 148 -14.09 4.42 -1.84
N ALA A 149 -13.47 5.30 -2.62
CA ALA A 149 -14.03 5.81 -3.88
C ALA A 149 -13.69 4.93 -5.10
N VAL A 150 -12.70 4.03 -5.01
CA VAL A 150 -12.20 3.24 -6.16
C VAL A 150 -13.33 2.42 -6.78
N LEU A 151 -13.98 1.53 -6.02
CA LEU A 151 -15.04 0.67 -6.55
C LEU A 151 -16.28 1.46 -6.97
N LEU A 152 -16.60 2.53 -6.26
CA LEU A 152 -17.70 3.42 -6.66
C LEU A 152 -17.43 4.10 -8.01
N SER A 153 -16.18 4.49 -8.27
CA SER A 153 -15.77 5.07 -9.54
C SER A 153 -15.97 4.08 -10.70
N VAL A 154 -15.61 2.81 -10.50
CA VAL A 154 -15.83 1.72 -11.47
C VAL A 154 -17.33 1.47 -11.66
N GLN A 155 -18.10 1.33 -10.59
CA GLN A 155 -19.54 1.11 -10.63
C GLN A 155 -20.29 2.23 -11.40
N GLN A 156 -19.78 3.46 -11.33
CA GLN A 156 -20.34 4.62 -12.03
C GLN A 156 -19.86 4.77 -13.47
N GLY A 157 -19.03 3.85 -13.98
CA GLY A 157 -18.44 3.93 -15.32
C GLY A 157 -17.47 5.12 -15.51
N LYS A 158 -16.91 5.65 -14.42
CA LYS A 158 -15.88 6.70 -14.46
C LYS A 158 -14.48 6.14 -14.67
N ALA A 159 -14.28 4.89 -14.26
CA ALA A 159 -13.13 4.06 -14.55
C ALA A 159 -13.62 2.71 -15.09
N ASP A 160 -12.79 2.07 -15.91
CA ASP A 160 -13.09 0.75 -16.47
C ASP A 160 -12.81 -0.36 -15.46
N ILE A 161 -11.76 -0.16 -14.65
CA ILE A 161 -11.24 -1.16 -13.74
C ILE A 161 -10.63 -0.49 -12.48
N GLY A 162 -10.84 -1.12 -11.32
CA GLY A 162 -10.18 -0.80 -10.06
C GLY A 162 -9.01 -1.74 -9.80
N MET A 163 -7.83 -1.18 -9.60
CA MET A 163 -6.59 -1.90 -9.30
C MET A 163 -5.94 -1.22 -8.08
N ALA A 164 -6.15 -1.77 -6.88
CA ALA A 164 -5.83 -1.13 -5.61
C ALA A 164 -5.69 -2.14 -4.45
N GLY A 165 -5.04 -3.30 -4.68
CA GLY A 165 -4.95 -4.36 -3.67
C GLY A 165 -6.33 -4.79 -3.15
N LEU A 166 -7.28 -4.99 -4.04
CA LEU A 166 -8.70 -5.16 -3.69
C LEU A 166 -9.00 -6.59 -3.25
N THR A 167 -9.23 -6.78 -1.96
CA THR A 167 -9.77 -8.06 -1.44
C THR A 167 -11.18 -8.32 -1.95
N VAL A 168 -11.40 -9.52 -2.48
CA VAL A 168 -12.72 -9.96 -2.94
C VAL A 168 -13.63 -10.18 -1.75
N THR A 169 -14.82 -9.53 -1.74
CA THR A 169 -15.89 -9.76 -0.78
C THR A 169 -17.23 -9.80 -1.46
N GLU A 170 -18.22 -10.47 -0.86
CA GLU A 170 -19.59 -10.49 -1.39
C GLU A 170 -20.18 -9.08 -1.53
N LYS A 171 -19.93 -8.22 -0.55
CA LYS A 171 -20.40 -6.83 -0.55
C LYS A 171 -19.78 -6.01 -1.69
N ARG A 172 -18.47 -6.17 -1.94
CA ARG A 172 -17.77 -5.50 -3.05
C ARG A 172 -18.21 -6.08 -4.40
N ALA A 173 -18.45 -7.40 -4.49
CA ALA A 173 -18.97 -8.06 -5.68
C ALA A 173 -20.41 -7.63 -6.07
N GLN A 174 -21.14 -6.98 -5.18
CA GLN A 174 -22.40 -6.32 -5.54
C GLN A 174 -22.18 -5.05 -6.38
N GLN A 175 -21.05 -4.39 -6.24
CA GLN A 175 -20.72 -3.13 -6.93
C GLN A 175 -20.03 -3.36 -8.27
N VAL A 176 -19.08 -4.30 -8.33
CA VAL A 176 -18.26 -4.60 -9.50
C VAL A 176 -18.22 -6.10 -9.75
N ASP A 177 -17.74 -6.52 -10.93
CA ASP A 177 -17.34 -7.89 -11.18
C ASP A 177 -15.84 -8.04 -10.91
N PHE A 178 -15.46 -9.02 -10.11
CA PHE A 178 -14.05 -9.30 -9.88
C PHE A 178 -13.45 -10.20 -10.96
N SER A 179 -12.18 -9.96 -11.29
CA SER A 179 -11.36 -10.88 -12.06
C SER A 179 -11.03 -12.16 -11.25
N ASP A 180 -10.35 -13.11 -11.88
CA ASP A 180 -9.61 -14.13 -11.15
C ASP A 180 -8.56 -13.47 -10.24
N SER A 181 -8.30 -14.07 -9.07
CA SER A 181 -7.32 -13.53 -8.13
C SER A 181 -5.91 -13.56 -8.71
N TYR A 182 -5.10 -12.57 -8.35
CA TYR A 182 -3.69 -12.51 -8.75
C TYR A 182 -2.72 -12.62 -7.57
N TYR A 183 -3.18 -12.40 -6.34
CA TYR A 183 -2.33 -12.40 -5.16
C TYR A 183 -3.10 -12.86 -3.91
N SER A 184 -2.44 -13.71 -3.09
CA SER A 184 -2.99 -14.11 -1.78
C SER A 184 -2.45 -13.17 -0.71
N ALA A 185 -3.33 -12.58 0.07
CA ALA A 185 -3.03 -11.57 1.08
C ALA A 185 -3.50 -11.98 2.48
N SER A 186 -3.07 -11.22 3.48
CA SER A 186 -3.53 -11.40 4.86
C SER A 186 -3.37 -10.10 5.64
N GLN A 187 -4.12 -9.91 6.71
CA GLN A 187 -3.90 -8.83 7.65
C GLN A 187 -2.79 -9.19 8.65
N LYS A 188 -2.04 -8.18 9.09
CA LYS A 188 -1.07 -8.29 10.19
C LYS A 188 -1.22 -7.14 11.17
N LEU A 189 -0.71 -7.35 12.37
CA LEU A 189 -0.67 -6.35 13.43
C LEU A 189 0.69 -5.65 13.44
N ILE A 190 0.69 -4.32 13.51
CA ILE A 190 1.88 -3.49 13.77
C ILE A 190 1.78 -2.96 15.20
N VAL A 191 2.86 -3.11 15.94
CA VAL A 191 2.98 -2.65 17.33
C VAL A 191 4.23 -1.79 17.47
N LYS A 192 4.36 -1.04 18.57
CA LYS A 192 5.63 -0.38 18.91
C LYS A 192 6.72 -1.43 19.14
N GLU A 193 7.97 -1.09 18.87
CA GLU A 193 9.09 -2.02 18.98
C GLU A 193 9.26 -2.57 20.40
N ASP A 194 8.98 -1.76 21.42
CA ASP A 194 9.08 -2.11 22.82
C ASP A 194 7.83 -2.80 23.41
N ASP A 195 6.75 -2.93 22.61
CA ASP A 195 5.56 -3.66 23.06
C ASP A 195 5.80 -5.17 23.01
N THR A 196 5.65 -5.81 24.15
CA THR A 196 5.86 -7.27 24.33
C THR A 196 4.56 -8.07 24.43
N THR A 197 3.41 -7.42 24.25
CA THR A 197 2.07 -8.02 24.46
C THR A 197 1.87 -9.29 23.61
N PHE A 198 2.39 -9.29 22.38
CA PHE A 198 2.20 -10.37 21.40
C PHE A 198 3.43 -11.26 21.21
N ASP A 199 4.52 -11.07 21.95
CA ASP A 199 5.80 -11.78 21.73
C ASP A 199 5.69 -13.30 21.96
N ASN A 200 4.72 -13.75 22.74
CA ASN A 200 4.50 -15.17 23.01
C ASN A 200 3.46 -15.82 22.06
N CYS A 201 2.80 -15.05 21.21
CA CYS A 201 1.84 -15.56 20.24
C CYS A 201 2.55 -16.39 19.16
N LYS A 202 1.93 -17.50 18.78
CA LYS A 202 2.41 -18.41 17.74
C LYS A 202 1.36 -18.67 16.67
N THR A 203 0.10 -18.44 16.98
CA THR A 203 -1.04 -18.69 16.10
C THR A 203 -1.95 -17.47 16.06
N LYS A 204 -2.84 -17.44 15.07
CA LYS A 204 -3.90 -16.44 14.97
C LYS A 204 -4.78 -16.43 16.22
N GLU A 205 -5.10 -17.61 16.74
CA GLU A 205 -5.95 -17.76 17.92
C GLU A 205 -5.32 -17.12 19.17
N ASP A 206 -3.98 -17.17 19.30
CA ASP A 206 -3.27 -16.50 20.41
C ASP A 206 -3.44 -14.97 20.29
N VAL A 207 -3.29 -14.41 19.09
CA VAL A 207 -3.47 -12.98 18.84
C VAL A 207 -4.92 -12.58 19.06
N ASP A 208 -5.87 -13.35 18.50
CA ASP A 208 -7.31 -13.11 18.66
C ASP A 208 -7.74 -13.11 20.14
N ALA A 209 -7.20 -14.03 20.94
CA ALA A 209 -7.51 -14.10 22.36
C ALA A 209 -7.10 -12.81 23.11
N ILE A 210 -5.95 -12.23 22.75
CA ILE A 210 -5.49 -10.95 23.31
C ILE A 210 -6.37 -9.81 22.81
N LEU A 211 -6.62 -9.71 21.49
CA LEU A 211 -7.41 -8.64 20.90
C LEU A 211 -8.87 -8.63 21.43
N LYS A 212 -9.47 -9.82 21.63
CA LYS A 212 -10.81 -9.95 22.20
C LYS A 212 -10.86 -9.56 23.70
N GLY A 213 -9.72 -9.60 24.38
CA GLY A 213 -9.58 -9.15 25.78
C GLY A 213 -9.51 -7.63 25.95
N PHE A 214 -9.31 -6.87 24.88
CA PHE A 214 -9.27 -5.41 24.94
C PHE A 214 -10.66 -4.81 25.15
N ASP A 215 -10.67 -3.61 25.70
CA ASP A 215 -11.88 -2.79 25.86
C ASP A 215 -11.81 -1.51 25.02
N SER A 216 -12.80 -0.65 25.15
CA SER A 216 -12.91 0.60 24.39
C SER A 216 -11.82 1.64 24.68
N SER A 217 -10.97 1.43 25.71
CA SER A 217 -9.80 2.28 25.95
C SER A 217 -8.64 1.95 25.02
N THR A 218 -8.62 0.74 24.43
CA THR A 218 -7.66 0.36 23.41
C THR A 218 -8.14 0.84 22.04
N THR A 219 -7.28 1.57 21.34
CA THR A 219 -7.56 2.06 19.99
C THR A 219 -6.70 1.32 18.96
N ILE A 220 -7.35 0.77 17.94
CA ILE A 220 -6.70 0.11 16.80
C ILE A 220 -6.90 0.97 15.56
N GLY A 221 -5.80 1.35 14.91
CA GLY A 221 -5.82 2.16 13.71
C GLY A 221 -5.65 1.35 12.43
N GLY A 222 -6.00 1.93 11.30
CA GLY A 222 -5.76 1.39 9.97
C GLY A 222 -6.39 2.27 8.89
N GLN A 223 -6.34 1.83 7.64
CA GLN A 223 -6.95 2.57 6.55
C GLN A 223 -8.46 2.31 6.48
N ASN A 224 -9.25 3.38 6.24
CA ASN A 224 -10.69 3.28 6.10
C ASN A 224 -11.10 2.39 4.91
N GLY A 225 -12.19 1.63 5.08
CA GLY A 225 -12.76 0.79 4.02
C GLY A 225 -12.01 -0.50 3.72
N THR A 226 -10.92 -0.79 4.46
CA THR A 226 -10.08 -1.99 4.26
C THR A 226 -10.52 -3.16 5.15
N THR A 227 -9.97 -4.35 4.87
CA THR A 227 -10.20 -5.54 5.68
C THR A 227 -9.74 -5.36 7.13
N GLY A 228 -8.68 -4.56 7.37
CA GLY A 228 -8.24 -4.21 8.71
C GLY A 228 -9.32 -3.52 9.55
N GLN A 229 -10.12 -2.62 8.95
CA GLN A 229 -11.30 -2.04 9.61
C GLN A 229 -12.33 -3.11 9.93
N PHE A 230 -12.64 -3.97 8.96
CA PHE A 230 -13.64 -5.02 9.13
C PHE A 230 -13.23 -6.03 10.20
N TYR A 231 -11.93 -6.28 10.35
CA TYR A 231 -11.41 -7.15 11.41
C TYR A 231 -11.72 -6.60 12.82
N VAL A 232 -11.67 -5.28 12.99
CA VAL A 232 -11.96 -4.62 14.28
C VAL A 232 -13.45 -4.41 14.51
N GLU A 233 -14.17 -3.94 13.49
CA GLU A 233 -15.59 -3.58 13.60
C GLU A 233 -16.56 -4.74 13.41
N GLY A 234 -16.04 -5.90 12.96
CA GLY A 234 -16.81 -7.08 12.62
C GLY A 234 -17.23 -7.09 11.15
N SER A 235 -17.34 -8.28 10.56
CA SER A 235 -17.81 -8.46 9.19
C SER A 235 -18.34 -9.86 8.96
N ASP A 236 -19.57 -9.96 8.47
CA ASP A 236 -20.17 -11.24 8.09
C ASP A 236 -19.44 -11.85 6.87
N ASP A 237 -18.98 -11.03 5.91
CA ASP A 237 -18.25 -11.48 4.71
C ASP A 237 -16.98 -12.27 5.05
N PHE A 238 -16.32 -11.94 6.18
CA PHE A 238 -15.10 -12.60 6.65
C PHE A 238 -15.32 -13.49 7.89
N GLY A 239 -16.52 -13.49 8.47
CA GLY A 239 -16.80 -14.16 9.72
C GLY A 239 -16.03 -13.54 10.92
N PHE A 240 -15.73 -12.26 10.85
CA PHE A 240 -15.05 -11.54 11.93
C PHE A 240 -16.05 -11.07 12.99
N ASP A 241 -15.84 -11.50 14.22
CA ASP A 241 -16.55 -10.94 15.37
C ASP A 241 -16.06 -9.51 15.63
N LYS A 242 -16.98 -8.62 15.99
CA LYS A 242 -16.61 -7.27 16.43
C LYS A 242 -15.75 -7.32 17.70
N LEU A 243 -14.61 -6.61 17.67
CA LEU A 243 -13.80 -6.37 18.87
C LEU A 243 -14.40 -5.26 19.74
N ASN A 244 -14.10 -5.27 21.04
CA ASN A 244 -14.50 -4.18 21.94
C ASN A 244 -13.57 -2.96 21.86
N ALA A 245 -12.42 -3.10 21.20
CA ALA A 245 -11.48 -2.01 20.92
C ALA A 245 -12.13 -0.93 20.03
N THR A 246 -11.65 0.29 20.16
CA THR A 246 -12.10 1.42 19.34
C THR A 246 -11.35 1.44 18.01
N TRP A 247 -12.07 1.50 16.88
CA TRP A 247 -11.45 1.74 15.57
C TRP A 247 -11.11 3.22 15.38
N LYS A 248 -9.93 3.51 14.81
CA LYS A 248 -9.55 4.84 14.32
C LYS A 248 -9.05 4.76 12.88
N GLY A 249 -9.85 5.26 11.96
CA GLY A 249 -9.57 5.21 10.53
C GLY A 249 -8.72 6.36 10.03
N TYR A 250 -7.87 6.06 9.04
CA TYR A 250 -6.96 7.00 8.37
C TYR A 250 -7.14 6.93 6.86
N ALA A 251 -6.61 7.92 6.15
CA ALA A 251 -6.60 7.93 4.70
C ALA A 251 -5.68 6.84 4.12
N ASN A 252 -4.58 6.49 4.82
CA ASN A 252 -3.65 5.45 4.45
C ASN A 252 -2.98 4.81 5.68
N GLY A 253 -2.31 3.67 5.47
CA GLY A 253 -1.64 2.93 6.53
C GLY A 253 -0.45 3.67 7.16
N SER A 254 0.28 4.46 6.38
CA SER A 254 1.43 5.22 6.89
C SER A 254 1.03 6.24 7.94
N LEU A 255 -0.13 6.90 7.77
CA LEU A 255 -0.68 7.83 8.77
C LEU A 255 -1.10 7.09 10.06
N ALA A 256 -1.68 5.89 9.93
CA ALA A 256 -2.03 5.08 11.09
C ALA A 256 -0.78 4.67 11.89
N VAL A 257 0.28 4.23 11.22
CA VAL A 257 1.55 3.84 11.88
C VAL A 257 2.28 5.07 12.46
N GLN A 258 2.21 6.22 11.80
CA GLN A 258 2.77 7.45 12.39
C GLN A 258 2.05 7.82 13.69
N ASP A 259 0.72 7.64 13.75
CA ASP A 259 -0.05 7.91 14.96
C ASP A 259 0.17 6.84 16.06
N LEU A 260 0.47 5.59 15.68
CA LEU A 260 0.94 4.55 16.60
C LEU A 260 2.25 4.98 17.31
N ILE A 261 3.22 5.49 16.55
CA ILE A 261 4.50 5.96 17.07
C ILE A 261 4.28 7.13 18.05
N ASN A 262 3.37 8.03 17.72
CA ASN A 262 3.03 9.20 18.53
C ASN A 262 2.14 8.87 19.74
N GLY A 263 1.62 7.65 19.84
CA GLY A 263 0.75 7.19 20.92
C GLY A 263 -0.72 7.59 20.78
N GLY A 264 -1.15 7.97 19.58
CA GLY A 264 -2.54 8.30 19.27
C GLY A 264 -3.43 7.07 18.99
N VAL A 265 -2.81 5.92 18.69
CA VAL A 265 -3.41 4.59 18.70
C VAL A 265 -2.48 3.60 19.40
N ASN A 266 -3.02 2.46 19.85
CA ASN A 266 -2.23 1.42 20.53
C ASN A 266 -1.64 0.42 19.53
N TYR A 267 -2.38 0.12 18.46
CA TYR A 267 -2.05 -0.89 17.45
C TYR A 267 -2.51 -0.44 16.06
N VAL A 268 -1.95 -1.05 15.02
CA VAL A 268 -2.41 -0.87 13.63
C VAL A 268 -2.63 -2.24 13.00
N ILE A 269 -3.77 -2.42 12.32
CA ILE A 269 -4.03 -3.59 11.48
C ILE A 269 -4.05 -3.15 10.02
N ILE A 270 -3.25 -3.83 9.21
CA ILE A 270 -3.10 -3.59 7.78
C ILE A 270 -2.58 -4.85 7.09
N ASP A 271 -2.72 -4.92 5.77
CA ASP A 271 -2.23 -6.01 4.94
C ASP A 271 -0.73 -6.26 5.11
N ALA A 272 -0.33 -7.54 5.06
CA ALA A 272 1.01 -8.00 5.42
C ALA A 272 2.14 -7.32 4.63
N ALA A 273 2.00 -7.19 3.31
CA ALA A 273 3.04 -6.58 2.48
C ALA A 273 3.18 -5.07 2.72
N PRO A 274 2.09 -4.27 2.75
CA PRO A 274 2.15 -2.87 3.18
C PRO A 274 2.64 -2.69 4.62
N ALA A 275 2.27 -3.58 5.55
CA ALA A 275 2.80 -3.53 6.92
C ALA A 275 4.33 -3.60 6.95
N ALA A 276 4.89 -4.56 6.20
CA ALA A 276 6.34 -4.72 6.08
C ALA A 276 6.99 -3.51 5.40
N ALA A 277 6.42 -3.00 4.30
CA ALA A 277 6.94 -1.85 3.58
C ALA A 277 6.98 -0.58 4.46
N ILE A 278 5.89 -0.31 5.20
CA ILE A 278 5.80 0.84 6.11
C ILE A 278 6.79 0.69 7.27
N ALA A 279 6.83 -0.48 7.93
CA ALA A 279 7.73 -0.72 9.05
C ALA A 279 9.20 -0.58 8.62
N ASN A 280 9.59 -1.16 7.48
CA ASN A 280 10.93 -1.04 6.94
C ASN A 280 11.30 0.42 6.64
N SER A 281 10.40 1.18 6.00
CA SER A 281 10.63 2.59 5.68
C SER A 281 10.81 3.44 6.94
N ILE A 282 9.98 3.24 7.96
CA ILE A 282 10.05 3.97 9.23
C ILE A 282 11.32 3.62 10.00
N ASN A 283 11.66 2.34 10.10
CA ASN A 283 12.81 1.87 10.85
C ASN A 283 14.15 2.22 10.17
N ALA A 284 14.16 2.39 8.83
CA ALA A 284 15.36 2.81 8.10
C ALA A 284 15.78 4.27 8.38
N VAL A 285 14.86 5.12 8.88
CA VAL A 285 15.10 6.55 9.19
C VAL A 285 15.03 6.85 10.68
N ALA A 286 14.99 5.83 11.53
CA ALA A 286 14.83 5.90 12.98
C ALA A 286 16.13 6.25 13.74
#